data_f144437386c4ac2f91eab0701ecd64fe
#
_entry.id   f144437386c4ac2f91eab0701ecd64fe
#
_cell.length_a   1.000
_cell.length_b   1.000
_cell.length_c   1.000
_cell.angle_alpha   90.00
_cell.angle_beta   90.00
_cell.angle_gamma   90.00
#
_symmetry.space_group_name_H-M   'P 1'
#
loop_
_entity.id
_entity.type
_entity.pdbx_description
1 polymer ?
#
loop_
_entity_poly.entity_id
_entity_poly.type
_entity_poly.pdbx_seq_one_letter_code
_entity_poly.pdbx_strand_id
1 'polypeptide(L)'
;MAPMSLRVLAPPSSDTSETPTLVLQCDSRKYMFNAGEGTTRISAQYRASNSRVEHIFLTRVASETMGGIPGLLMTLADGGRTSVDVYAPPNLLYALATTRLYARRESMRVKPHEIPVTEPHVCFADEHIELQAIPLLPAQHRELYAAQSSDRPSFDPVLQPWNQPHWRPSSLRGADALQWFRCIVQDAWKAEEASTILPDTVSSGNAHGNIPARLATSPARCAYALPPPLVPCIQGGTDAGRQAAVMAYICSGHTQRGKFDPARASELGIPPGPEFARLSRG
;
A
#
# COMPACT_ATOMS: atom_id res chain seq x y z
N MET A 1 -8.31 -27.09 -2.67
CA MET A 1 -7.58 -25.84 -2.48
C MET A 1 -6.94 -25.47 -3.79
N ALA A 2 -7.12 -24.24 -4.26
CA ALA A 2 -6.46 -23.75 -5.44
C ALA A 2 -4.94 -23.66 -5.16
N PRO A 3 -4.08 -24.02 -6.11
CA PRO A 3 -2.66 -23.95 -5.93
C PRO A 3 -2.19 -22.50 -5.77
N MET A 4 -1.30 -22.26 -4.82
CA MET A 4 -0.56 -21.02 -4.73
C MET A 4 0.40 -20.92 -5.92
N SER A 5 0.37 -19.83 -6.65
CA SER A 5 1.25 -19.59 -7.80
C SER A 5 1.93 -18.24 -7.71
N LEU A 6 3.23 -18.21 -7.98
CA LEU A 6 4.03 -16.99 -8.06
C LEU A 6 4.35 -16.70 -9.52
N ARG A 7 4.04 -15.50 -9.97
CA ARG A 7 4.36 -15.02 -11.32
C ARG A 7 5.31 -13.83 -11.23
N VAL A 8 6.40 -13.91 -11.99
CA VAL A 8 7.22 -12.73 -12.29
C VAL A 8 6.51 -11.97 -13.40
N LEU A 9 5.92 -10.82 -13.06
CA LEU A 9 5.17 -10.01 -14.02
C LEU A 9 6.11 -9.15 -14.85
N ALA A 10 7.04 -8.46 -14.20
CA ALA A 10 8.07 -7.68 -14.84
C ALA A 10 9.43 -8.13 -14.31
N PRO A 11 10.25 -8.81 -15.12
CA PRO A 11 11.62 -9.09 -14.74
C PRO A 11 12.42 -7.78 -14.74
N PRO A 12 13.53 -7.72 -14.00
CA PRO A 12 14.44 -6.58 -14.04
C PRO A 12 14.94 -6.36 -15.47
N SER A 13 14.80 -5.15 -15.97
CA SER A 13 15.34 -4.78 -17.30
C SER A 13 15.59 -3.27 -17.37
N SER A 14 16.45 -2.85 -18.30
CA SER A 14 16.69 -1.44 -18.59
C SER A 14 15.45 -0.68 -19.07
N ASP A 15 14.49 -1.40 -19.64
CA ASP A 15 13.30 -0.81 -20.27
C ASP A 15 12.12 -0.65 -19.29
N THR A 16 12.20 -1.25 -18.11
CA THR A 16 11.10 -1.24 -17.14
C THR A 16 11.58 -0.73 -15.79
N SER A 17 12.22 -1.61 -15.02
CA SER A 17 12.70 -1.34 -13.67
C SER A 17 13.79 -2.35 -13.34
N GLU A 18 14.79 -1.91 -12.61
CA GLU A 18 15.83 -2.82 -12.10
C GLU A 18 15.29 -3.78 -11.03
N THR A 19 14.10 -3.51 -10.50
CA THR A 19 13.47 -4.32 -9.46
C THR A 19 12.28 -5.10 -10.03
N PRO A 20 12.19 -6.42 -9.78
CA PRO A 20 11.11 -7.23 -10.33
C PRO A 20 9.77 -6.89 -9.67
N THR A 21 8.70 -6.95 -10.48
CA THR A 21 7.32 -6.97 -10.00
C THR A 21 6.83 -8.40 -9.96
N LEU A 22 6.40 -8.86 -8.78
CA LEU A 22 5.91 -10.22 -8.56
C LEU A 22 4.43 -10.20 -8.20
N VAL A 23 3.69 -11.20 -8.66
CA VAL A 23 2.29 -11.41 -8.26
C VAL A 23 2.15 -12.82 -7.71
N LEU A 24 1.82 -12.90 -6.43
CA LEU A 24 1.41 -14.13 -5.78
C LEU A 24 -0.10 -14.26 -5.91
N GLN A 25 -0.56 -15.37 -6.43
CA GLN A 25 -1.97 -15.68 -6.55
C GLN A 25 -2.31 -16.88 -5.66
N CYS A 26 -3.28 -16.68 -4.78
CA CYS A 26 -3.85 -17.71 -3.92
C CYS A 26 -5.37 -17.71 -4.16
N ASP A 27 -5.87 -18.76 -4.81
CA ASP A 27 -7.27 -18.86 -5.21
C ASP A 27 -7.76 -17.64 -6.00
N SER A 28 -8.67 -16.87 -5.45
CA SER A 28 -9.22 -15.68 -6.08
C SER A 28 -8.46 -14.40 -5.79
N ARG A 29 -7.56 -14.37 -4.80
CA ARG A 29 -6.81 -13.19 -4.35
C ARG A 29 -5.45 -13.08 -5.01
N LYS A 30 -5.00 -11.84 -5.18
CA LYS A 30 -3.68 -11.53 -5.71
C LYS A 30 -2.98 -10.53 -4.79
N TYR A 31 -1.73 -10.84 -4.49
CA TYR A 31 -0.82 -10.03 -3.72
C TYR A 31 0.30 -9.58 -4.65
N MET A 32 0.55 -8.29 -4.73
CA MET A 32 1.58 -7.75 -5.61
C MET A 32 2.79 -7.31 -4.80
N PHE A 33 3.98 -7.68 -5.22
CA PHE A 33 5.24 -7.25 -4.63
C PHE A 33 5.96 -6.35 -5.62
N ASN A 34 6.17 -5.11 -5.21
CA ASN A 34 6.62 -4.00 -6.02
C ASN A 34 5.67 -3.67 -7.19
N ALA A 35 5.75 -2.46 -7.67
CA ALA A 35 5.07 -1.98 -8.86
C ALA A 35 5.94 -0.91 -9.52
N GLY A 36 7.01 -1.36 -10.15
CA GLY A 36 7.93 -0.51 -10.88
C GLY A 36 7.29 0.14 -12.10
N GLU A 37 8.03 1.00 -12.75
CA GLU A 37 7.57 1.67 -13.96
C GLU A 37 7.14 0.63 -15.03
N GLY A 38 6.09 0.96 -15.76
CA GLY A 38 5.56 0.06 -16.80
C GLY A 38 4.73 -1.11 -16.30
N THR A 39 4.54 -1.32 -15.00
CA THR A 39 3.76 -2.44 -14.43
C THR A 39 2.39 -2.59 -15.09
N THR A 40 1.64 -1.52 -15.25
CA THR A 40 0.31 -1.54 -15.88
C THR A 40 0.40 -1.95 -17.36
N ARG A 41 1.34 -1.40 -18.10
CA ARG A 41 1.57 -1.72 -19.52
C ARG A 41 1.95 -3.19 -19.70
N ILE A 42 2.87 -3.68 -18.88
CA ILE A 42 3.32 -5.08 -18.91
C ILE A 42 2.18 -6.03 -18.55
N SER A 43 1.39 -5.69 -17.53
CA SER A 43 0.19 -6.46 -17.15
C SER A 43 -0.78 -6.61 -18.32
N ALA A 44 -1.03 -5.53 -19.06
CA ALA A 44 -1.88 -5.57 -20.25
C ALA A 44 -1.27 -6.41 -21.36
N GLN A 45 0.02 -6.24 -21.63
CA GLN A 45 0.76 -6.97 -22.68
C GLN A 45 0.73 -8.49 -22.47
N TYR A 46 0.94 -8.92 -21.23
CA TYR A 46 0.94 -10.35 -20.87
C TYR A 46 -0.42 -10.87 -20.42
N ARG A 47 -1.49 -10.10 -20.61
CA ARG A 47 -2.87 -10.42 -20.19
C ARG A 47 -2.95 -10.84 -18.72
N ALA A 48 -2.10 -10.26 -17.90
CA ALA A 48 -2.10 -10.48 -16.46
C ALA A 48 -3.06 -9.46 -15.80
N SER A 49 -4.31 -9.84 -15.61
CA SER A 49 -5.29 -8.96 -14.98
C SER A 49 -4.87 -8.56 -13.57
N ASN A 50 -4.87 -7.26 -13.30
CA ASN A 50 -4.62 -6.69 -11.96
C ASN A 50 -5.92 -6.50 -11.15
N SER A 51 -7.10 -6.79 -11.71
CA SER A 51 -8.42 -6.49 -11.11
C SER A 51 -8.64 -7.10 -9.71
N ARG A 52 -7.92 -8.16 -9.36
CA ARG A 52 -8.01 -8.84 -8.06
C ARG A 52 -6.88 -8.50 -7.10
N VAL A 53 -6.06 -7.49 -7.43
CA VAL A 53 -5.02 -7.00 -6.53
C VAL A 53 -5.69 -6.12 -5.48
N GLU A 54 -5.55 -6.51 -4.23
CA GLU A 54 -6.06 -5.80 -3.05
C GLU A 54 -4.93 -5.33 -2.15
N HIS A 55 -3.80 -6.03 -2.17
CA HIS A 55 -2.64 -5.76 -1.33
C HIS A 55 -1.38 -5.62 -2.17
N ILE A 56 -0.66 -4.53 -1.94
CA ILE A 56 0.59 -4.21 -2.62
C ILE A 56 1.67 -4.03 -1.58
N PHE A 57 2.76 -4.77 -1.69
CA PHE A 57 3.89 -4.75 -0.77
C PHE A 57 5.13 -4.23 -1.49
N LEU A 58 5.70 -3.15 -0.98
CA LEU A 58 6.89 -2.54 -1.57
C LEU A 58 8.12 -2.87 -0.72
N THR A 59 9.16 -3.32 -1.38
CA THR A 59 10.42 -3.63 -0.70
C THR A 59 11.15 -2.37 -0.24
N ARG A 60 10.93 -1.24 -0.91
CA ARG A 60 11.41 0.09 -0.52
C ARG A 60 10.56 1.18 -1.14
N VAL A 61 10.70 2.40 -0.65
CA VAL A 61 10.05 3.59 -1.25
C VAL A 61 11.06 4.25 -2.18
N ALA A 62 11.05 3.82 -3.45
CA ALA A 62 11.94 4.30 -4.50
C ALA A 62 11.27 4.15 -5.88
N SER A 63 11.78 4.86 -6.88
CA SER A 63 11.21 4.84 -8.24
C SER A 63 11.13 3.43 -8.83
N GLU A 64 12.13 2.60 -8.58
CA GLU A 64 12.26 1.25 -9.11
C GLU A 64 11.19 0.29 -8.57
N THR A 65 10.69 0.55 -7.36
CA THR A 65 9.72 -0.32 -6.68
C THR A 65 8.29 0.20 -6.73
N MET A 66 8.11 1.52 -6.92
CA MET A 66 6.79 2.15 -6.85
C MET A 66 6.46 3.11 -8.00
N GLY A 67 7.35 3.28 -8.99
CA GLY A 67 7.12 4.22 -10.09
C GLY A 67 5.85 3.95 -10.88
N GLY A 68 5.39 2.71 -10.91
CA GLY A 68 4.12 2.31 -11.54
C GLY A 68 2.88 2.42 -10.64
N ILE A 69 3.05 2.70 -9.32
CA ILE A 69 1.93 2.77 -8.36
C ILE A 69 0.85 3.76 -8.79
N PRO A 70 1.14 5.02 -9.16
CA PRO A 70 0.09 5.96 -9.51
C PRO A 70 -0.79 5.46 -10.66
N GLY A 71 -0.17 4.96 -11.73
CA GLY A 71 -0.88 4.42 -12.89
C GLY A 71 -1.65 3.14 -12.55
N LEU A 72 -1.09 2.27 -11.72
CA LEU A 72 -1.74 1.04 -11.25
C LEU A 72 -2.99 1.37 -10.41
N LEU A 73 -2.88 2.26 -9.43
CA LEU A 73 -4.00 2.66 -8.58
C LEU A 73 -5.14 3.28 -9.40
N MET A 74 -4.82 4.16 -10.37
CA MET A 74 -5.82 4.71 -11.28
C MET A 74 -6.51 3.62 -12.09
N THR A 75 -5.75 2.67 -12.64
CA THR A 75 -6.31 1.54 -13.40
C THR A 75 -7.19 0.64 -12.54
N LEU A 76 -6.82 0.39 -11.29
CA LEU A 76 -7.63 -0.41 -10.35
C LEU A 76 -8.95 0.31 -10.02
N ALA A 77 -8.91 1.61 -9.78
CA ALA A 77 -10.08 2.43 -9.52
C ALA A 77 -11.04 2.47 -10.74
N ASP A 78 -10.49 2.69 -11.92
CA ASP A 78 -11.26 2.70 -13.19
C ASP A 78 -11.83 1.30 -13.50
N GLY A 79 -11.19 0.24 -13.01
CA GLY A 79 -11.66 -1.15 -13.05
C GLY A 79 -12.70 -1.52 -11.97
N GLY A 80 -13.17 -0.55 -11.18
CA GLY A 80 -14.21 -0.75 -10.15
C GLY A 80 -13.70 -1.24 -8.80
N ARG A 81 -12.38 -1.21 -8.53
CA ARG A 81 -11.86 -1.51 -7.20
C ARG A 81 -12.20 -0.37 -6.24
N THR A 82 -12.73 -0.70 -5.06
CA THR A 82 -13.16 0.28 -4.05
C THR A 82 -12.13 0.57 -2.99
N SER A 83 -11.18 -0.36 -2.77
CA SER A 83 -10.08 -0.14 -1.83
C SER A 83 -8.84 -0.95 -2.21
N VAL A 84 -7.67 -0.40 -1.87
CA VAL A 84 -6.36 -1.07 -2.00
C VAL A 84 -5.51 -0.72 -0.78
N ASP A 85 -4.88 -1.74 -0.20
CA ASP A 85 -3.93 -1.61 0.89
C ASP A 85 -2.51 -1.62 0.33
N VAL A 86 -1.70 -0.63 0.70
CA VAL A 86 -0.31 -0.50 0.24
C VAL A 86 0.62 -0.52 1.45
N TYR A 87 1.53 -1.47 1.48
CA TYR A 87 2.48 -1.72 2.57
C TYR A 87 3.89 -1.37 2.10
N ALA A 88 4.61 -0.56 2.86
CA ALA A 88 5.98 -0.17 2.52
C ALA A 88 6.75 0.29 3.77
N PRO A 89 8.09 0.36 3.70
CA PRO A 89 8.86 1.07 4.71
C PRO A 89 8.44 2.55 4.83
N PRO A 90 8.92 3.27 5.83
CA PRO A 90 8.64 4.69 6.04
C PRO A 90 8.85 5.57 4.81
N ASN A 91 8.14 6.70 4.74
CA ASN A 91 7.98 7.63 3.62
C ASN A 91 6.98 7.21 2.53
N LEU A 92 6.22 6.12 2.71
CA LEU A 92 5.14 5.76 1.80
C LEU A 92 4.08 6.86 1.70
N LEU A 93 3.64 7.38 2.85
CA LEU A 93 2.65 8.47 2.91
C LEU A 93 3.14 9.73 2.19
N TYR A 94 4.40 10.09 2.38
CA TYR A 94 5.03 11.19 1.66
C TYR A 94 4.99 10.97 0.15
N ALA A 95 5.44 9.79 -0.30
CA ALA A 95 5.49 9.44 -1.71
C ALA A 95 4.09 9.47 -2.36
N LEU A 96 3.08 8.89 -1.72
CA LEU A 96 1.70 8.94 -2.21
C LEU A 96 1.15 10.39 -2.22
N ALA A 97 1.45 11.19 -1.20
CA ALA A 97 1.03 12.58 -1.14
C ALA A 97 1.66 13.44 -2.27
N THR A 98 2.86 13.11 -2.74
CA THR A 98 3.49 13.82 -3.86
C THR A 98 2.73 13.65 -5.17
N THR A 99 1.99 12.54 -5.34
CA THR A 99 1.25 12.24 -6.57
C THR A 99 -0.13 12.91 -6.64
N ARG A 100 -0.56 13.62 -5.61
CA ARG A 100 -1.91 14.21 -5.45
C ARG A 100 -2.41 15.06 -6.61
N LEU A 101 -1.52 15.64 -7.40
CA LEU A 101 -1.89 16.53 -8.49
C LEU A 101 -2.35 15.79 -9.74
N TYR A 102 -1.91 14.55 -9.93
CA TYR A 102 -2.18 13.77 -11.14
C TYR A 102 -2.74 12.37 -10.90
N ALA A 103 -2.43 11.75 -9.76
CA ALA A 103 -2.96 10.44 -9.39
C ALA A 103 -4.05 10.60 -8.32
N ARG A 104 -5.31 10.60 -8.79
CA ARG A 104 -6.47 10.86 -7.94
C ARG A 104 -7.69 10.11 -8.46
N ARG A 105 -8.44 9.47 -7.58
CA ARG A 105 -9.76 8.88 -7.86
C ARG A 105 -10.63 8.92 -6.60
N GLU A 106 -11.84 9.44 -6.76
CA GLU A 106 -12.81 9.50 -5.66
C GLU A 106 -13.55 8.17 -5.46
N SER A 107 -13.50 7.29 -6.45
CA SER A 107 -14.16 5.97 -6.42
C SER A 107 -13.40 4.89 -5.64
N MET A 108 -12.16 5.15 -5.23
CA MET A 108 -11.34 4.17 -4.54
C MET A 108 -10.64 4.76 -3.33
N ARG A 109 -10.54 3.97 -2.25
CA ARG A 109 -9.75 4.31 -1.06
C ARG A 109 -8.38 3.63 -1.13
N VAL A 110 -7.32 4.40 -0.97
CA VAL A 110 -5.97 3.86 -0.76
C VAL A 110 -5.65 3.89 0.73
N LYS A 111 -5.26 2.74 1.27
CA LYS A 111 -4.89 2.57 2.69
C LYS A 111 -3.39 2.33 2.79
N PRO A 112 -2.60 3.36 3.10
CA PRO A 112 -1.17 3.21 3.29
C PRO A 112 -0.83 2.65 4.67
N HIS A 113 0.05 1.65 4.69
CA HIS A 113 0.59 1.02 5.89
C HIS A 113 2.11 1.16 5.88
N GLU A 114 2.63 2.09 6.68
CA GLU A 114 4.07 2.21 6.87
C GLU A 114 4.55 1.15 7.86
N ILE A 115 5.42 0.27 7.39
CA ILE A 115 5.95 -0.86 8.14
C ILE A 115 7.13 -0.37 8.99
N PRO A 116 7.12 -0.57 10.32
CA PRO A 116 8.27 -0.28 11.16
C PRO A 116 9.53 -1.01 10.71
N VAL A 117 10.68 -0.35 10.78
CA VAL A 117 11.96 -0.91 10.34
C VAL A 117 12.89 -1.26 11.51
N THR A 118 12.32 -1.48 12.69
CA THR A 118 13.07 -1.79 13.92
C THR A 118 13.43 -3.26 14.01
N GLU A 119 12.45 -4.14 13.83
CA GLU A 119 12.61 -5.59 13.99
C GLU A 119 11.69 -6.37 13.04
N PRO A 120 11.98 -7.65 12.78
CA PRO A 120 11.09 -8.52 12.02
C PRO A 120 9.74 -8.70 12.73
N HIS A 121 8.64 -8.52 11.98
CA HIS A 121 7.29 -8.73 12.52
C HIS A 121 6.31 -9.13 11.43
N VAL A 122 5.20 -9.73 11.82
CA VAL A 122 4.09 -10.03 10.91
C VAL A 122 3.40 -8.72 10.54
N CYS A 123 3.52 -8.30 9.28
CA CYS A 123 2.94 -7.06 8.79
C CYS A 123 1.56 -7.26 8.14
N PHE A 124 1.23 -8.49 7.75
CA PHE A 124 -0.05 -8.85 7.15
C PHE A 124 -0.37 -10.32 7.39
N ALA A 125 -1.64 -10.62 7.66
CA ALA A 125 -2.14 -11.98 7.69
C ALA A 125 -3.61 -12.01 7.24
N ASP A 126 -3.97 -12.99 6.44
CA ASP A 126 -5.35 -13.26 6.05
C ASP A 126 -5.62 -14.79 6.02
N GLU A 127 -6.72 -15.21 5.41
CA GLU A 127 -7.09 -16.63 5.33
C GLU A 127 -6.18 -17.48 4.43
N HIS A 128 -5.33 -16.87 3.60
CA HIS A 128 -4.48 -17.57 2.64
C HIS A 128 -3.01 -17.55 3.03
N ILE A 129 -2.52 -16.41 3.51
CA ILE A 129 -1.10 -16.19 3.78
C ILE A 129 -0.86 -15.38 5.04
N GLU A 130 0.29 -15.61 5.64
CA GLU A 130 0.91 -14.73 6.62
C GLU A 130 2.19 -14.15 6.01
N LEU A 131 2.37 -12.85 6.14
CA LEU A 131 3.51 -12.14 5.60
C LEU A 131 4.32 -11.50 6.72
N GLN A 132 5.56 -11.95 6.87
CA GLN A 132 6.52 -11.36 7.79
C GLN A 132 7.43 -10.38 7.06
N ALA A 133 7.51 -9.17 7.56
CA ALA A 133 8.45 -8.15 7.08
C ALA A 133 9.76 -8.22 7.88
N ILE A 134 10.87 -8.24 7.15
CA ILE A 134 12.23 -8.25 7.73
C ILE A 134 12.93 -6.99 7.23
N PRO A 135 13.20 -6.01 8.12
CA PRO A 135 13.92 -4.81 7.74
C PRO A 135 15.40 -5.10 7.50
N LEU A 136 15.89 -4.69 6.36
CA LEU A 136 17.30 -4.74 5.96
C LEU A 136 17.86 -3.32 5.99
N LEU A 137 18.49 -2.96 7.10
CA LEU A 137 19.04 -1.64 7.33
C LEU A 137 20.53 -1.71 7.59
N PRO A 138 21.34 -0.83 7.00
CA PRO A 138 22.69 -0.58 7.46
C PRO A 138 22.65 -0.14 8.94
N ALA A 139 23.58 -0.67 9.76
CA ALA A 139 23.61 -0.40 11.20
C ALA A 139 23.62 1.10 11.53
N GLN A 140 24.32 1.90 10.74
CA GLN A 140 24.43 3.35 10.87
C GLN A 140 23.12 4.12 10.66
N HIS A 141 22.11 3.50 10.06
CA HIS A 141 20.82 4.16 9.77
C HIS A 141 19.70 3.77 10.74
N ARG A 142 19.93 2.81 11.65
CA ARG A 142 18.90 2.37 12.61
C ARG A 142 18.38 3.52 13.47
N GLU A 143 19.27 4.39 13.92
CA GLU A 143 18.93 5.53 14.76
C GLU A 143 18.00 6.54 14.05
N LEU A 144 18.21 6.75 12.74
CA LEU A 144 17.37 7.66 11.94
C LEU A 144 15.92 7.20 11.88
N TYR A 145 15.69 5.88 11.91
CA TYR A 145 14.35 5.30 11.88
C TYR A 145 13.75 5.12 13.27
N ALA A 146 14.59 4.91 14.30
CA ALA A 146 14.13 4.79 15.69
C ALA A 146 13.55 6.11 16.23
N ALA A 147 14.06 7.25 15.74
CA ALA A 147 13.59 8.58 16.11
C ALA A 147 12.21 8.95 15.52
N GLN A 148 11.54 8.07 14.78
CA GLN A 148 10.17 8.25 14.33
C GLN A 148 9.23 8.11 15.54
N SER A 149 9.01 9.24 16.16
CA SER A 149 8.36 9.34 17.44
C SER A 149 6.89 8.89 17.36
N SER A 150 6.48 8.22 18.43
CA SER A 150 5.10 7.87 18.76
C SER A 150 4.26 9.08 19.19
N ASP A 151 4.72 10.31 18.97
CA ASP A 151 4.02 11.51 19.40
C ASP A 151 2.69 11.65 18.68
N ARG A 152 1.67 12.05 19.41
CA ARG A 152 0.37 12.35 18.81
C ARG A 152 0.46 13.65 18.03
N PRO A 153 -0.26 13.75 16.88
CA PRO A 153 -0.29 14.99 16.13
C PRO A 153 -0.90 16.12 16.99
N SER A 154 -0.38 17.33 16.83
CA SER A 154 -0.85 18.50 17.57
C SER A 154 -2.13 19.10 17.01
N PHE A 155 -2.55 18.67 15.82
CA PHE A 155 -3.77 19.17 15.19
C PHE A 155 -4.79 18.06 14.90
N ASP A 156 -6.07 18.44 14.92
CA ASP A 156 -7.17 17.59 14.49
C ASP A 156 -7.51 17.87 13.03
N PRO A 157 -7.42 16.88 12.13
CA PRO A 157 -7.77 17.05 10.72
C PRO A 157 -9.24 17.44 10.50
N VAL A 158 -10.15 17.13 11.42
CA VAL A 158 -11.56 17.53 11.34
C VAL A 158 -11.71 19.04 11.42
N LEU A 159 -10.85 19.73 12.18
CA LEU A 159 -10.86 21.17 12.33
C LEU A 159 -10.27 21.93 11.15
N GLN A 160 -9.78 21.20 10.13
CA GLN A 160 -9.22 21.75 8.90
C GLN A 160 -8.23 22.90 9.15
N PRO A 161 -7.08 22.65 9.83
CA PRO A 161 -6.15 23.73 10.22
C PRO A 161 -5.58 24.49 9.01
N TRP A 162 -5.59 23.88 7.83
CA TRP A 162 -5.17 24.51 6.57
C TRP A 162 -6.05 25.68 6.13
N ASN A 163 -7.21 25.89 6.71
CA ASN A 163 -8.05 27.05 6.46
C ASN A 163 -7.61 28.27 7.30
N GLN A 164 -6.65 28.11 8.20
CA GLN A 164 -6.14 29.19 9.03
C GLN A 164 -5.07 30.01 8.29
N PRO A 165 -5.09 31.37 8.38
CA PRO A 165 -4.18 32.23 7.59
C PRO A 165 -2.69 32.00 7.84
N HIS A 166 -2.34 31.51 9.03
CA HIS A 166 -0.95 31.31 9.47
C HIS A 166 -0.45 29.89 9.30
N TRP A 167 -1.30 28.97 8.89
CA TRP A 167 -0.94 27.58 8.79
C TRP A 167 -0.08 27.31 7.54
N ARG A 168 1.06 26.64 7.71
CA ARG A 168 2.01 26.33 6.64
C ARG A 168 2.41 24.88 6.70
N PRO A 169 2.08 24.07 5.68
CA PRO A 169 2.46 22.64 5.64
C PRO A 169 3.96 22.42 5.75
N SER A 170 4.76 23.29 5.15
CA SER A 170 6.22 23.15 5.13
C SER A 170 6.90 23.21 6.49
N SER A 171 6.22 23.74 7.51
CA SER A 171 6.75 23.80 8.88
C SER A 171 6.47 22.56 9.71
N LEU A 172 5.56 21.68 9.27
CA LEU A 172 5.19 20.47 9.99
C LEU A 172 6.34 19.47 10.07
N ARG A 173 6.43 18.77 11.20
CA ARG A 173 7.44 17.73 11.46
C ARG A 173 6.80 16.56 12.21
N GLY A 174 7.47 15.41 12.20
CA GLY A 174 7.07 14.24 12.99
C GLY A 174 5.62 13.82 12.76
N ALA A 175 4.89 13.60 13.84
CA ALA A 175 3.49 13.15 13.82
C ALA A 175 2.55 14.09 13.06
N ASP A 176 2.78 15.40 13.13
CA ASP A 176 1.97 16.40 12.42
C ASP A 176 2.16 16.29 10.90
N ALA A 177 3.39 16.08 10.44
CA ALA A 177 3.67 15.85 9.04
C ALA A 177 3.01 14.56 8.53
N LEU A 178 3.07 13.47 9.31
CA LEU A 178 2.39 12.20 8.99
C LEU A 178 0.88 12.39 8.88
N GLN A 179 0.28 13.09 9.83
CA GLN A 179 -1.15 13.35 9.82
C GLN A 179 -1.56 14.16 8.60
N TRP A 180 -0.78 15.15 8.23
CA TRP A 180 -1.01 15.94 7.02
C TRP A 180 -0.92 15.10 5.75
N PHE A 181 0.09 14.23 5.62
CA PHE A 181 0.18 13.31 4.48
C PHE A 181 -1.02 12.37 4.40
N ARG A 182 -1.50 11.84 5.55
CA ARG A 182 -2.72 11.02 5.60
C ARG A 182 -3.92 11.77 5.07
N CYS A 183 -4.12 13.02 5.48
CA CYS A 183 -5.22 13.86 4.99
C CYS A 183 -5.14 14.05 3.46
N ILE A 184 -3.94 14.29 2.92
CA ILE A 184 -3.74 14.45 1.47
C ILE A 184 -4.09 13.16 0.72
N VAL A 185 -3.61 12.01 1.19
CA VAL A 185 -3.87 10.72 0.55
C VAL A 185 -5.35 10.38 0.62
N GLN A 186 -5.99 10.57 1.79
CA GLN A 186 -7.42 10.33 1.96
C GLN A 186 -8.28 11.23 1.06
N ASP A 187 -7.90 12.48 0.88
CA ASP A 187 -8.63 13.41 0.01
C ASP A 187 -8.41 13.12 -1.48
N ALA A 188 -7.24 12.63 -1.86
CA ALA A 188 -6.94 12.23 -3.24
C ALA A 188 -7.60 10.90 -3.64
N TRP A 189 -7.79 10.01 -2.66
CA TRP A 189 -8.31 8.65 -2.85
C TRP A 189 -9.52 8.41 -1.92
N LYS A 190 -10.57 9.18 -2.13
CA LYS A 190 -11.76 9.19 -1.30
C LYS A 190 -12.82 8.32 -1.94
N ALA A 191 -12.94 7.05 -1.53
CA ALA A 191 -14.17 6.30 -1.76
C ALA A 191 -15.29 6.97 -0.96
N GLU A 192 -16.40 7.27 -1.58
CA GLU A 192 -17.61 7.68 -0.86
C GLU A 192 -17.94 6.60 0.16
N GLU A 193 -17.85 6.93 1.44
CA GLU A 193 -18.66 6.25 2.45
C GLU A 193 -20.09 6.57 2.06
N ALA A 194 -20.93 5.56 1.90
CA ALA A 194 -22.33 5.69 1.53
C ALA A 194 -22.92 6.93 2.20
N SER A 195 -23.21 7.92 1.38
CA SER A 195 -23.56 9.27 1.79
C SER A 195 -24.73 9.21 2.75
N THR A 196 -24.52 9.61 3.98
CA THR A 196 -25.61 10.16 4.77
C THR A 196 -25.97 11.48 4.10
N ILE A 197 -27.03 11.42 3.31
CA ILE A 197 -27.60 12.50 2.52
C ILE A 197 -27.83 13.68 3.45
N LEU A 198 -26.98 14.71 3.34
CA LEU A 198 -27.38 16.05 3.78
C LEU A 198 -28.23 16.66 2.68
N PRO A 199 -29.44 17.15 3.00
CA PRO A 199 -30.35 17.66 1.98
C PRO A 199 -29.75 18.85 1.23
N ASP A 200 -29.88 18.80 -0.09
CA ASP A 200 -29.54 19.86 -1.01
C ASP A 200 -30.28 21.15 -0.64
N THR A 201 -29.57 22.14 -0.16
CA THR A 201 -30.03 23.51 -0.33
C THR A 201 -29.49 24.03 -1.66
N VAL A 202 -30.30 23.81 -2.69
CA VAL A 202 -30.14 24.43 -3.98
C VAL A 202 -30.29 25.95 -3.82
N SER A 203 -29.21 26.68 -3.97
CA SER A 203 -29.29 28.11 -4.35
C SER A 203 -28.75 28.25 -5.78
N SER A 204 -29.68 28.46 -6.68
CA SER A 204 -29.45 28.92 -8.06
C SER A 204 -28.70 30.25 -8.07
N GLY A 205 -27.63 30.35 -8.83
CA GLY A 205 -26.99 31.63 -9.07
C GLY A 205 -25.70 31.57 -9.86
N ASN A 206 -25.83 31.82 -11.17
CA ASN A 206 -24.83 32.38 -12.08
C ASN A 206 -23.59 31.59 -12.50
N ALA A 207 -23.69 31.18 -13.75
CA ALA A 207 -22.60 30.72 -14.60
C ALA A 207 -21.55 31.81 -14.86
N HIS A 208 -20.52 31.85 -14.05
CA HIS A 208 -19.19 32.38 -14.39
C HIS A 208 -18.20 31.60 -13.55
N GLY A 209 -17.29 30.88 -14.19
CA GLY A 209 -16.23 30.00 -13.77
C GLY A 209 -15.57 30.15 -12.39
N ASN A 210 -16.32 30.26 -11.31
CA ASN A 210 -15.82 30.17 -9.96
C ASN A 210 -15.74 28.70 -9.57
N ILE A 211 -14.52 28.19 -9.49
CA ILE A 211 -14.23 26.94 -8.80
C ILE A 211 -14.89 27.04 -7.42
N PRO A 212 -15.79 26.11 -7.05
CA PRO A 212 -16.45 26.15 -5.75
C PRO A 212 -15.41 26.30 -4.64
N ALA A 213 -15.64 27.21 -3.69
CA ALA A 213 -14.69 27.49 -2.60
C ALA A 213 -14.29 26.23 -1.80
N ARG A 214 -15.14 25.19 -1.75
CA ARG A 214 -14.84 23.88 -1.19
C ARG A 214 -13.69 23.13 -1.91
N LEU A 215 -13.47 23.41 -3.18
CA LEU A 215 -12.43 22.76 -3.98
C LEU A 215 -11.07 23.46 -3.87
N ALA A 216 -11.06 24.73 -3.46
CA ALA A 216 -9.84 25.50 -3.26
C ALA A 216 -9.12 25.18 -1.94
N THR A 217 -9.84 24.62 -0.97
CA THR A 217 -9.34 24.35 0.40
C THR A 217 -9.03 22.88 0.71
N SER A 218 -9.20 21.99 -0.25
CA SER A 218 -8.89 20.57 -0.06
C SER A 218 -7.38 20.36 0.03
N PRO A 219 -6.88 19.54 1.01
CA PRO A 219 -5.47 19.20 1.14
C PRO A 219 -4.83 18.69 -0.14
N ALA A 220 -5.54 17.87 -0.91
CA ALA A 220 -5.03 17.32 -2.17
C ALA A 220 -4.80 18.40 -3.23
N ARG A 221 -5.50 19.53 -3.13
CA ARG A 221 -5.37 20.68 -4.05
C ARG A 221 -4.49 21.80 -3.54
N CYS A 222 -4.10 21.77 -2.26
CA CYS A 222 -3.04 22.63 -1.77
C CYS A 222 -1.75 22.30 -2.52
N ALA A 223 -1.54 22.99 -3.64
CA ALA A 223 -0.41 22.80 -4.55
C ALA A 223 0.95 23.11 -3.89
N TYR A 224 0.93 23.52 -2.65
CA TYR A 224 2.04 24.23 -2.03
C TYR A 224 2.77 23.36 -1.04
N ALA A 225 4.04 23.56 -0.96
CA ALA A 225 5.07 22.99 -0.10
C ALA A 225 4.60 21.87 0.84
N LEU A 226 4.88 20.63 0.48
CA LEU A 226 4.77 19.52 1.42
C LEU A 226 5.77 19.67 2.56
N PRO A 227 5.46 19.17 3.77
CA PRO A 227 6.49 18.90 4.77
C PRO A 227 7.60 18.07 4.15
N PRO A 228 8.85 18.20 4.62
CA PRO A 228 9.92 17.30 4.18
C PRO A 228 9.57 15.84 4.54
N PRO A 229 10.15 14.85 3.84
CA PRO A 229 9.99 13.46 4.21
C PRO A 229 10.49 13.26 5.64
N LEU A 230 9.88 12.31 6.36
CA LEU A 230 10.20 12.05 7.78
C LEU A 230 11.60 11.50 7.95
N VAL A 231 12.00 10.64 7.04
CA VAL A 231 13.38 10.16 6.95
C VAL A 231 14.02 10.96 5.83
N PRO A 232 15.13 11.64 6.07
CA PRO A 232 15.84 12.35 5.03
C PRO A 232 16.14 11.39 3.88
N CYS A 233 15.60 11.68 2.70
CA CYS A 233 16.17 11.13 1.48
C CYS A 233 17.57 11.69 1.43
N ILE A 234 18.59 10.87 1.66
CA ILE A 234 19.97 11.35 1.66
C ILE A 234 20.24 11.86 0.25
N GLN A 235 20.18 13.18 0.12
CA GLN A 235 20.49 13.86 -1.11
C GLN A 235 22.02 13.90 -1.24
N GLY A 236 22.53 13.34 -2.30
CA GLY A 236 23.92 13.51 -2.66
C GLY A 236 24.57 12.21 -3.14
N GLY A 237 24.70 12.11 -4.45
CA GLY A 237 25.48 11.07 -5.12
C GLY A 237 24.67 9.85 -5.57
N THR A 238 25.27 9.08 -6.45
CA THR A 238 24.77 7.84 -7.03
C THR A 238 24.38 6.74 -6.02
N ASP A 239 24.65 6.97 -4.73
CA ASP A 239 24.32 6.06 -3.62
C ASP A 239 23.04 6.42 -2.84
N ALA A 240 22.40 7.54 -3.14
CA ALA A 240 21.21 7.99 -2.39
C ALA A 240 20.05 6.97 -2.46
N GLY A 241 19.89 6.27 -3.56
CA GLY A 241 18.90 5.18 -3.70
C GLY A 241 19.24 3.92 -2.90
N ARG A 242 20.51 3.74 -2.50
CA ARG A 242 20.99 2.57 -1.74
C ARG A 242 20.81 2.68 -0.23
N GLN A 243 20.45 3.86 0.26
CA GLN A 243 20.37 4.14 1.70
C GLN A 243 18.95 4.10 2.25
N ALA A 244 17.93 3.91 1.40
CA ALA A 244 16.56 3.72 1.85
C ALA A 244 16.43 2.37 2.59
N ALA A 245 15.54 2.33 3.58
CA ALA A 245 15.17 1.08 4.22
C ALA A 245 14.65 0.09 3.18
N VAL A 246 15.16 -1.12 3.21
CA VAL A 246 14.70 -2.21 2.36
C VAL A 246 14.00 -3.25 3.23
N MET A 247 12.86 -3.73 2.76
CA MET A 247 12.13 -4.84 3.37
C MET A 247 12.32 -6.10 2.56
N ALA A 248 12.70 -7.18 3.24
CA ALA A 248 12.47 -8.53 2.74
C ALA A 248 11.13 -9.04 3.29
N TYR A 249 10.44 -9.85 2.51
CA TYR A 249 9.17 -10.45 2.91
C TYR A 249 9.28 -11.97 2.90
N ILE A 250 8.90 -12.60 4.01
CA ILE A 250 8.68 -14.05 4.09
C ILE A 250 7.17 -14.27 4.01
N CYS A 251 6.74 -14.97 2.96
CA CYS A 251 5.35 -15.34 2.76
C CYS A 251 5.15 -16.80 3.14
N SER A 252 4.34 -17.05 4.14
CA SER A 252 3.98 -18.37 4.62
C SER A 252 2.52 -18.66 4.31
N GLY A 253 2.26 -19.77 3.64
CA GLY A 253 0.89 -20.29 3.51
C GLY A 253 0.46 -20.96 4.81
N HIS A 254 -0.85 -20.93 5.09
CA HIS A 254 -1.37 -21.66 6.26
C HIS A 254 -1.16 -23.15 6.11
N THR A 255 -0.82 -23.80 7.21
CA THR A 255 -0.66 -25.27 7.27
C THR A 255 -1.94 -25.94 6.81
N GLN A 256 -1.83 -26.69 5.73
CA GLN A 256 -2.95 -27.44 5.23
C GLN A 256 -2.88 -28.89 5.72
N ARG A 257 -4.06 -29.37 6.05
CA ARG A 257 -4.20 -30.76 6.32
C ARG A 257 -3.92 -31.58 5.06
N GLY A 258 -2.99 -32.50 5.16
CA GLY A 258 -2.71 -33.46 4.10
C GLY A 258 -3.99 -34.26 3.75
N LYS A 259 -4.09 -34.74 2.52
CA LYS A 259 -5.09 -35.72 2.18
C LYS A 259 -4.84 -36.97 3.02
N PHE A 260 -5.89 -37.53 3.58
CA PHE A 260 -5.81 -38.82 4.30
C PHE A 260 -5.27 -39.90 3.36
N ASP A 261 -4.19 -40.56 3.78
CA ASP A 261 -3.58 -41.68 3.06
C ASP A 261 -3.96 -42.99 3.75
N PRO A 262 -4.89 -43.78 3.15
CA PRO A 262 -5.32 -45.05 3.73
C PRO A 262 -4.22 -46.09 3.80
N ALA A 263 -3.29 -46.08 2.84
CA ALA A 263 -2.19 -47.05 2.81
C ALA A 263 -1.26 -46.84 3.98
N ARG A 264 -0.85 -45.59 4.19
CA ARG A 264 0.02 -45.21 5.33
C ARG A 264 -0.65 -45.40 6.69
N ALA A 265 -1.97 -45.19 6.79
CA ALA A 265 -2.71 -45.48 8.00
C ALA A 265 -2.71 -46.99 8.33
N SER A 266 -2.88 -47.84 7.32
CA SER A 266 -2.81 -49.29 7.46
C SER A 266 -1.40 -49.78 7.85
N GLU A 267 -0.33 -49.20 7.28
CA GLU A 267 1.06 -49.47 7.66
C GLU A 267 1.32 -49.10 9.13
N LEU A 268 0.68 -48.08 9.65
CA LEU A 268 0.74 -47.66 11.06
C LEU A 268 -0.16 -48.51 11.99
N GLY A 269 -0.77 -49.58 11.45
CA GLY A 269 -1.58 -50.52 12.24
C GLY A 269 -2.99 -50.04 12.54
N ILE A 270 -3.48 -48.98 11.85
CA ILE A 270 -4.84 -48.47 12.01
C ILE A 270 -5.76 -49.27 11.06
N PRO A 271 -6.73 -50.04 11.59
CA PRO A 271 -7.61 -50.82 10.71
C PRO A 271 -8.59 -49.97 9.92
N PRO A 272 -8.93 -50.37 8.69
CA PRO A 272 -9.97 -49.71 7.91
C PRO A 272 -11.30 -49.71 8.66
N GLY A 273 -11.94 -48.53 8.77
CA GLY A 273 -13.18 -48.42 9.48
C GLY A 273 -13.47 -47.03 10.05
N PRO A 274 -14.24 -46.96 11.16
CA PRO A 274 -14.58 -45.66 11.79
C PRO A 274 -13.37 -44.77 12.11
N GLU A 275 -12.21 -45.36 12.42
CA GLU A 275 -10.96 -44.66 12.72
C GLU A 275 -10.44 -43.89 11.48
N PHE A 276 -10.56 -44.44 10.28
CA PHE A 276 -10.25 -43.74 9.04
C PHE A 276 -11.11 -42.50 8.84
N ALA A 277 -12.40 -42.61 9.17
CA ALA A 277 -13.32 -41.48 9.11
C ALA A 277 -12.98 -40.38 10.14
N ARG A 278 -12.50 -40.79 11.33
CA ARG A 278 -12.00 -39.85 12.35
C ARG A 278 -10.72 -39.14 11.89
N LEU A 279 -9.77 -39.86 11.35
CA LEU A 279 -8.53 -39.30 10.83
C LEU A 279 -8.73 -38.41 9.61
N SER A 280 -9.77 -38.67 8.79
CA SER A 280 -10.10 -37.81 7.65
C SER A 280 -10.82 -36.52 8.04
N ARG A 281 -11.52 -36.52 9.21
CA ARG A 281 -12.24 -35.34 9.73
C ARG A 281 -11.40 -34.48 10.66
N GLY A 282 -10.41 -35.06 11.34
CA GLY A 282 -9.51 -34.40 12.24
C GLY A 282 -9.84 -34.44 13.68
#